data_f1faca6c116c43ea80fd5e49d0e2b17b
#
_entry.id   f1faca6c116c43ea80fd5e49d0e2b17b
#
_cell.length_a   1.000
_cell.length_b   1.000
_cell.length_c   1.000
_cell.angle_alpha   90.00
_cell.angle_beta   90.00
_cell.angle_gamma   90.00
#
_symmetry.space_group_name_H-M   'P 1'
#
loop_
_entity.id
_entity.type
_entity.pdbx_description
1 polymer ?
#
loop_
_entity_poly.entity_id
_entity_poly.type
_entity_poly.pdbx_seq_one_letter_code
_entity_poly.pdbx_strand_id
1 'polypeptide(L)'
;MLAAAVLTVSAFAGTSSLSLPDSLMALTEKVTALTMSLRYGEAAAQAKVVRKSAEGVGCVLENVVRISRYDDLGDTAALYRAGAELEKCNSEGMWDALRKFELGYVKSETGHAIKGAMETRSAAKLFEESGEQEARAFYAIYAYYIDNSFSWVPFKSDHRKEYLGVLDSASKNSRRFWPLFLTPLVWMHYDNSDFAMGLKLAERGLAKAPNHPVFLQIKADMLYRLKRYGEAARIYEASAADYMKRTGKSIRYWCSVLNLVRIYHDAGDDKSAGVWREKLKDPAYEALRSWMPGSLMDDLGKRDLL
;
A
#
# COMPACT_ATOMS: atom_id res chain seq x y z
N MET A 1 31.98 19.38 6.54
CA MET A 1 31.89 19.10 7.98
C MET A 1 30.47 18.67 8.27
N LEU A 2 30.22 17.35 8.31
CA LEU A 2 28.94 16.75 8.70
C LEU A 2 29.19 16.05 10.05
N ALA A 3 28.57 16.57 11.10
CA ALA A 3 28.69 16.06 12.43
C ALA A 3 28.01 14.67 12.54
N ALA A 4 28.78 13.68 12.95
CA ALA A 4 28.29 12.36 13.31
C ALA A 4 27.47 12.47 14.59
N ALA A 5 26.16 12.34 14.52
CA ALA A 5 25.31 12.10 15.68
C ALA A 5 25.33 10.61 15.99
N VAL A 6 26.14 10.22 16.95
CA VAL A 6 26.08 8.93 17.61
C VAL A 6 24.81 8.92 18.45
N LEU A 7 23.79 8.21 18.01
CA LEU A 7 22.58 7.95 18.80
C LEU A 7 22.87 6.80 19.75
N THR A 8 23.13 7.12 21.00
CA THR A 8 23.07 6.19 22.13
C THR A 8 21.62 5.73 22.29
N VAL A 9 21.42 4.42 22.25
CA VAL A 9 20.15 3.79 22.60
C VAL A 9 19.96 3.95 24.12
N SER A 10 19.23 4.99 24.50
CA SER A 10 18.74 5.14 25.86
C SER A 10 17.46 4.34 25.99
N ALA A 11 17.48 3.36 26.88
CA ALA A 11 16.29 2.64 27.31
C ALA A 11 15.31 3.63 27.94
N PHE A 12 14.23 3.97 27.21
CA PHE A 12 13.13 4.73 27.79
C PHE A 12 12.14 3.77 28.43
N ALA A 13 12.11 3.83 29.77
CA ALA A 13 11.07 3.24 30.59
C ALA A 13 9.82 4.14 30.52
N GLY A 14 8.69 3.55 30.13
CA GLY A 14 7.41 3.86 30.68
C GLY A 14 6.75 5.19 30.30
N THR A 15 6.07 5.23 29.15
CA THR A 15 4.77 5.88 29.08
C THR A 15 3.73 4.79 28.83
N SER A 16 2.74 4.71 29.71
CA SER A 16 1.64 3.75 29.61
C SER A 16 0.98 3.90 28.25
N SER A 17 1.17 2.91 27.38
CA SER A 17 0.38 2.80 26.15
C SER A 17 -1.09 2.73 26.58
N LEU A 18 -1.90 3.71 26.21
CA LEU A 18 -3.35 3.62 26.31
C LEU A 18 -3.79 2.58 25.27
N SER A 19 -3.67 1.29 25.62
CA SER A 19 -4.25 0.23 24.83
C SER A 19 -5.75 0.51 24.71
N LEU A 20 -6.27 0.48 23.46
CA LEU A 20 -7.70 0.63 23.26
C LEU A 20 -8.44 -0.43 24.09
N PRO A 21 -9.59 -0.09 24.72
CA PRO A 21 -10.44 -1.09 25.34
C PRO A 21 -10.77 -2.23 24.37
N ASP A 22 -10.90 -3.45 24.86
CA ASP A 22 -11.13 -4.64 24.01
C ASP A 22 -12.34 -4.47 23.09
N SER A 23 -13.41 -3.83 23.55
CA SER A 23 -14.59 -3.53 22.74
C SER A 23 -14.25 -2.61 21.56
N LEU A 24 -13.42 -1.60 21.75
CA LEU A 24 -12.99 -0.68 20.70
C LEU A 24 -11.99 -1.36 19.76
N MET A 25 -11.13 -2.22 20.30
CA MET A 25 -10.23 -3.06 19.49
C MET A 25 -11.02 -3.93 18.52
N ALA A 26 -12.04 -4.65 19.00
CA ALA A 26 -12.89 -5.50 18.15
C ALA A 26 -13.61 -4.68 17.05
N LEU A 27 -14.02 -3.44 17.34
CA LEU A 27 -14.62 -2.57 16.33
C LEU A 27 -13.61 -2.15 15.26
N THR A 28 -12.35 -1.88 15.61
CA THR A 28 -11.29 -1.56 14.63
C THR A 28 -10.94 -2.76 13.76
N GLU A 29 -10.87 -3.96 14.33
CA GLU A 29 -10.69 -5.22 13.57
C GLU A 29 -11.81 -5.43 12.56
N LYS A 30 -13.06 -5.13 12.95
CA LYS A 30 -14.22 -5.23 12.06
C LYS A 30 -14.13 -4.26 10.89
N VAL A 31 -13.63 -3.03 11.08
CA VAL A 31 -13.37 -2.09 9.97
C VAL A 31 -12.41 -2.71 8.97
N THR A 32 -11.29 -3.27 9.43
CA THR A 32 -10.32 -3.94 8.56
C THR A 32 -10.95 -5.12 7.81
N ALA A 33 -11.68 -5.99 8.50
CA ALA A 33 -12.33 -7.15 7.87
C ALA A 33 -13.33 -6.74 6.78
N LEU A 34 -14.11 -5.69 7.01
CA LEU A 34 -15.06 -5.16 6.03
C LEU A 34 -14.34 -4.52 4.83
N THR A 35 -13.26 -3.78 5.09
CA THR A 35 -12.42 -3.17 4.04
C THR A 35 -11.82 -4.26 3.15
N MET A 36 -11.23 -5.29 3.75
CA MET A 36 -10.63 -6.42 3.04
C MET A 36 -11.66 -7.31 2.32
N SER A 37 -12.94 -7.19 2.68
CA SER A 37 -14.07 -7.82 1.97
C SER A 37 -14.69 -6.91 0.91
N LEU A 38 -14.05 -5.77 0.59
CA LEU A 38 -14.49 -4.75 -0.37
C LEU A 38 -15.85 -4.11 -0.02
N ARG A 39 -16.28 -4.20 1.24
CA ARG A 39 -17.53 -3.66 1.77
C ARG A 39 -17.30 -2.24 2.31
N TYR A 40 -16.76 -1.34 1.45
CA TYR A 40 -16.31 -0.01 1.86
C TYR A 40 -17.39 0.84 2.53
N GLY A 41 -18.65 0.75 2.07
CA GLY A 41 -19.77 1.47 2.68
C GLY A 41 -20.00 1.04 4.13
N GLU A 42 -19.98 -0.25 4.41
CA GLU A 42 -20.13 -0.80 5.74
C GLU A 42 -18.88 -0.58 6.60
N ALA A 43 -17.69 -0.67 6.02
CA ALA A 43 -16.45 -0.32 6.71
C ALA A 43 -16.47 1.14 7.19
N ALA A 44 -16.87 2.08 6.33
CA ALA A 44 -17.01 3.49 6.67
C ALA A 44 -18.09 3.71 7.75
N ALA A 45 -19.23 3.02 7.67
CA ALA A 45 -20.25 3.08 8.72
C ALA A 45 -19.74 2.56 10.07
N GLN A 46 -18.97 1.46 10.04
CA GLN A 46 -18.34 0.91 11.24
C GLN A 46 -17.26 1.85 11.82
N ALA A 47 -16.44 2.49 10.99
CA ALA A 47 -15.47 3.48 11.42
C ALA A 47 -16.13 4.70 12.09
N LYS A 48 -17.31 5.13 11.60
CA LYS A 48 -18.13 6.16 12.28
C LYS A 48 -18.64 5.72 13.66
N VAL A 49 -18.91 4.43 13.85
CA VAL A 49 -19.25 3.91 15.21
C VAL A 49 -18.03 4.04 16.12
N VAL A 50 -16.84 3.66 15.65
CA VAL A 50 -15.58 3.88 16.39
C VAL A 50 -15.40 5.36 16.72
N ARG A 51 -15.66 6.26 15.77
CA ARG A 51 -15.51 7.72 15.93
C ARG A 51 -16.37 8.29 17.05
N LYS A 52 -17.55 7.76 17.28
CA LYS A 52 -18.42 8.19 18.41
C LYS A 52 -17.81 7.88 19.77
N SER A 53 -17.02 6.82 19.88
CA SER A 53 -16.39 6.38 21.13
C SER A 53 -14.95 6.88 21.29
N ALA A 54 -14.26 7.07 20.18
CA ALA A 54 -12.87 7.54 20.10
C ALA A 54 -12.70 8.34 18.80
N GLU A 55 -12.91 9.66 18.88
CA GLU A 55 -13.03 10.51 17.69
C GLU A 55 -11.79 10.42 16.78
N GLY A 56 -10.60 10.59 17.33
CA GLY A 56 -9.35 10.56 16.56
C GLY A 56 -9.11 9.21 15.88
N VAL A 57 -9.37 8.10 16.59
CA VAL A 57 -9.24 6.74 16.05
C VAL A 57 -10.21 6.52 14.88
N GLY A 58 -11.48 6.83 15.08
CA GLY A 58 -12.49 6.66 14.04
C GLY A 58 -12.27 7.58 12.86
N CYS A 59 -11.79 8.82 13.08
CA CYS A 59 -11.41 9.74 12.00
C CYS A 59 -10.31 9.15 11.12
N VAL A 60 -9.25 8.61 11.70
CA VAL A 60 -8.16 7.96 10.95
C VAL A 60 -8.68 6.75 10.19
N LEU A 61 -9.45 5.88 10.84
CA LEU A 61 -10.01 4.68 10.20
C LEU A 61 -10.94 4.99 9.02
N GLU A 62 -11.80 6.01 9.13
CA GLU A 62 -12.65 6.44 8.01
C GLU A 62 -11.81 6.80 6.78
N ASN A 63 -10.66 7.41 6.99
CA ASN A 63 -9.77 7.83 5.91
C ASN A 63 -8.92 6.68 5.37
N VAL A 64 -8.48 5.74 6.21
CA VAL A 64 -7.88 4.47 5.76
C VAL A 64 -8.85 3.71 4.83
N VAL A 65 -10.14 3.67 5.16
CA VAL A 65 -11.17 3.07 4.26
C VAL A 65 -11.27 3.81 2.93
N ARG A 66 -11.21 5.15 2.93
CA ARG A 66 -11.23 5.95 1.69
C ARG A 66 -9.99 5.72 0.83
N ILE A 67 -8.81 5.63 1.45
CA ILE A 67 -7.54 5.32 0.77
C ILE A 67 -7.61 3.92 0.18
N SER A 68 -8.04 2.91 0.94
CA SER A 68 -8.22 1.55 0.44
C SER A 68 -9.20 1.47 -0.74
N ARG A 69 -10.24 2.30 -0.73
CA ARG A 69 -11.16 2.43 -1.85
C ARG A 69 -10.51 3.05 -3.08
N TYR A 70 -9.62 4.04 -2.91
CA TYR A 70 -8.80 4.54 -4.01
C TYR A 70 -7.88 3.46 -4.56
N ASP A 71 -7.20 2.72 -3.68
CA ASP A 71 -6.27 1.65 -4.07
C ASP A 71 -6.96 0.54 -4.88
N ASP A 72 -8.20 0.18 -4.53
CA ASP A 72 -8.98 -0.82 -5.28
C ASP A 72 -9.62 -0.23 -6.54
N LEU A 73 -10.36 0.87 -6.41
CA LEU A 73 -11.26 1.34 -7.47
C LEU A 73 -10.67 2.46 -8.34
N GLY A 74 -9.55 3.09 -7.91
CA GLY A 74 -9.04 4.31 -8.52
C GLY A 74 -9.93 5.53 -8.25
N ASP A 75 -10.67 5.56 -7.11
CA ASP A 75 -11.55 6.67 -6.72
C ASP A 75 -10.71 7.86 -6.20
N THR A 76 -10.21 8.67 -7.13
CA THR A 76 -9.40 9.86 -6.82
C THR A 76 -10.13 10.85 -5.92
N ALA A 77 -11.46 10.97 -6.04
CA ALA A 77 -12.26 11.84 -5.18
C ALA A 77 -12.26 11.35 -3.72
N ALA A 78 -12.21 10.03 -3.49
CA ALA A 78 -12.04 9.47 -2.16
C ALA A 78 -10.64 9.80 -1.59
N LEU A 79 -9.59 9.73 -2.42
CA LEU A 79 -8.23 10.08 -2.02
C LEU A 79 -8.10 11.54 -1.59
N TYR A 80 -8.58 12.49 -2.40
CA TYR A 80 -8.56 13.92 -2.05
C TYR A 80 -9.35 14.22 -0.78
N ARG A 81 -10.53 13.60 -0.61
CA ARG A 81 -11.32 13.73 0.62
C ARG A 81 -10.58 13.17 1.83
N ALA A 82 -9.88 12.04 1.68
CA ALA A 82 -9.07 11.49 2.77
C ALA A 82 -8.00 12.47 3.22
N GLY A 83 -7.26 13.09 2.29
CA GLY A 83 -6.25 14.10 2.63
C GLY A 83 -6.81 15.27 3.41
N ALA A 84 -7.90 15.88 2.90
CA ALA A 84 -8.54 17.02 3.54
C ALA A 84 -9.11 16.72 4.94
N GLU A 85 -9.58 15.50 5.17
CA GLU A 85 -10.10 15.09 6.48
C GLU A 85 -8.97 14.67 7.44
N LEU A 86 -7.93 13.98 6.96
CA LEU A 86 -6.76 13.63 7.79
C LEU A 86 -6.06 14.86 8.38
N GLU A 87 -6.03 15.99 7.65
CA GLU A 87 -5.49 17.23 8.16
C GLU A 87 -6.26 17.79 9.37
N LYS A 88 -7.54 17.45 9.49
CA LYS A 88 -8.45 17.90 10.56
C LYS A 88 -8.61 16.90 11.70
N CYS A 89 -8.20 15.63 11.50
CA CYS A 89 -8.31 14.62 12.55
C CYS A 89 -7.46 15.02 13.76
N ASN A 90 -8.08 15.07 14.93
CA ASN A 90 -7.37 15.22 16.20
C ASN A 90 -7.15 13.84 16.81
N SER A 91 -5.92 13.32 16.71
CA SER A 91 -5.53 11.99 17.17
C SER A 91 -4.22 12.07 17.96
N GLU A 92 -3.99 11.08 18.81
CA GLU A 92 -2.84 11.04 19.72
C GLU A 92 -2.09 9.71 19.59
N GLY A 93 -0.83 9.67 20.06
CA GLY A 93 -0.01 8.47 20.13
C GLY A 93 0.17 7.79 18.76
N MET A 94 0.04 6.47 18.73
CA MET A 94 0.16 5.68 17.51
C MET A 94 -0.87 6.09 16.44
N TRP A 95 -2.05 6.59 16.82
CA TRP A 95 -3.06 7.01 15.86
C TRP A 95 -2.72 8.34 15.18
N ASP A 96 -2.02 9.26 15.86
CA ASP A 96 -1.49 10.46 15.20
C ASP A 96 -0.32 10.10 14.25
N ALA A 97 0.49 9.14 14.65
CA ALA A 97 1.53 8.60 13.77
C ALA A 97 0.92 7.98 12.50
N LEU A 98 -0.14 7.13 12.65
CA LEU A 98 -0.84 6.54 11.50
C LEU A 98 -1.52 7.61 10.64
N ARG A 99 -2.15 8.61 11.24
CA ARG A 99 -2.73 9.76 10.53
C ARG A 99 -1.70 10.46 9.63
N LYS A 100 -0.51 10.76 10.17
CA LYS A 100 0.57 11.39 9.41
C LYS A 100 1.14 10.47 8.32
N PHE A 101 1.24 9.18 8.60
CA PHE A 101 1.69 8.18 7.62
C PHE A 101 0.74 8.12 6.41
N GLU A 102 -0.56 8.02 6.66
CA GLU A 102 -1.59 8.01 5.61
C GLU A 102 -1.66 9.37 4.87
N LEU A 103 -1.51 10.48 5.59
CA LEU A 103 -1.43 11.81 4.98
C LEU A 103 -0.19 11.94 4.07
N GLY A 104 0.93 11.35 4.47
CA GLY A 104 2.15 11.27 3.68
C GLY A 104 1.92 10.51 2.37
N TYR A 105 1.23 9.38 2.44
CA TYR A 105 0.83 8.61 1.26
C TYR A 105 -0.08 9.44 0.33
N VAL A 106 -1.16 10.03 0.85
CA VAL A 106 -2.07 10.87 0.06
C VAL A 106 -1.34 12.02 -0.63
N LYS A 107 -0.47 12.74 0.10
CA LYS A 107 0.31 13.85 -0.47
C LYS A 107 1.24 13.37 -1.60
N SER A 108 1.85 12.22 -1.45
CA SER A 108 2.71 11.62 -2.49
C SER A 108 1.90 11.26 -3.74
N GLU A 109 0.77 10.58 -3.59
CA GLU A 109 -0.11 10.20 -4.71
C GLU A 109 -0.74 11.42 -5.43
N THR A 110 -0.92 12.53 -4.71
CA THR A 110 -1.48 13.78 -5.29
C THR A 110 -0.41 14.76 -5.81
N GLY A 111 0.82 14.30 -6.04
CA GLY A 111 1.90 15.09 -6.66
C GLY A 111 2.69 15.98 -5.69
N HIS A 112 2.50 15.82 -4.38
CA HIS A 112 3.19 16.60 -3.35
C HIS A 112 4.27 15.75 -2.63
N ALA A 113 5.13 15.07 -3.38
CA ALA A 113 6.08 14.06 -2.87
C ALA A 113 6.96 14.57 -1.70
N ILE A 114 7.48 15.81 -1.78
CA ILE A 114 8.31 16.40 -0.71
C ILE A 114 7.51 16.54 0.60
N LYS A 115 6.29 17.07 0.50
CA LYS A 115 5.40 17.22 1.68
C LYS A 115 5.02 15.84 2.22
N GLY A 116 4.75 14.87 1.32
CA GLY A 116 4.49 13.48 1.68
C GLY A 116 5.64 12.86 2.47
N ALA A 117 6.87 13.02 2.00
CA ALA A 117 8.07 12.53 2.68
C ALA A 117 8.26 13.17 4.07
N MET A 118 7.95 14.47 4.23
CA MET A 118 8.01 15.15 5.53
C MET A 118 6.98 14.59 6.53
N GLU A 119 5.75 14.35 6.09
CA GLU A 119 4.72 13.71 6.92
C GLU A 119 5.12 12.28 7.33
N THR A 120 5.60 11.49 6.37
CA THR A 120 6.06 10.11 6.65
C THR A 120 7.22 10.09 7.64
N ARG A 121 8.17 11.03 7.53
CA ARG A 121 9.26 11.17 8.50
C ARG A 121 8.76 11.56 9.89
N SER A 122 7.80 12.48 9.96
CA SER A 122 7.16 12.87 11.23
C SER A 122 6.41 11.70 11.86
N ALA A 123 5.69 10.92 11.04
CA ALA A 123 5.02 9.69 11.49
C ALA A 123 6.01 8.68 12.07
N ALA A 124 7.13 8.44 11.37
CA ALA A 124 8.14 7.49 11.81
C ALA A 124 8.69 7.81 13.20
N LYS A 125 8.96 9.11 13.48
CA LYS A 125 9.39 9.55 14.81
C LYS A 125 8.35 9.23 15.90
N LEU A 126 7.08 9.49 15.63
CA LEU A 126 5.99 9.18 16.57
C LEU A 126 5.81 7.68 16.77
N PHE A 127 5.97 6.86 15.72
CA PHE A 127 5.96 5.41 15.84
C PHE A 127 7.10 4.88 16.72
N GLU A 128 8.31 5.43 16.55
CA GLU A 128 9.48 5.07 17.37
C GLU A 128 9.25 5.42 18.85
N GLU A 129 8.66 6.59 19.12
CA GLU A 129 8.38 7.07 20.48
C GLU A 129 7.23 6.32 21.17
N SER A 130 6.31 5.70 20.44
CA SER A 130 5.10 5.11 21.01
C SER A 130 5.34 3.83 21.82
N GLY A 131 6.40 3.07 21.51
CA GLY A 131 6.73 1.80 22.17
C GLY A 131 5.78 0.63 21.91
N GLU A 132 4.69 0.85 21.15
CA GLU A 132 3.73 -0.20 20.80
C GLU A 132 4.28 -1.16 19.73
N GLN A 133 3.94 -2.46 19.84
CA GLN A 133 4.42 -3.47 18.89
C GLN A 133 4.02 -3.17 17.45
N GLU A 134 2.80 -2.71 17.22
CA GLU A 134 2.31 -2.34 15.89
C GLU A 134 2.99 -1.07 15.37
N ALA A 135 3.26 -0.09 16.23
CA ALA A 135 4.02 1.10 15.90
C ALA A 135 5.45 0.77 15.43
N ARG A 136 6.10 -0.19 16.11
CA ARG A 136 7.41 -0.70 15.67
C ARG A 136 7.36 -1.27 14.24
N ALA A 137 6.27 -1.91 13.86
CA ALA A 137 6.12 -2.42 12.50
C ALA A 137 5.92 -1.30 11.47
N PHE A 138 5.16 -0.26 11.79
CA PHE A 138 5.06 0.93 10.94
C PHE A 138 6.39 1.67 10.81
N TYR A 139 7.14 1.81 11.92
CA TYR A 139 8.49 2.36 11.88
C TYR A 139 9.41 1.53 10.96
N ALA A 140 9.33 0.20 11.02
CA ALA A 140 10.14 -0.69 10.19
C ALA A 140 9.89 -0.48 8.68
N ILE A 141 8.66 -0.10 8.27
CA ILE A 141 8.38 0.26 6.86
C ILE A 141 9.25 1.46 6.45
N TYR A 142 9.20 2.53 7.22
CA TYR A 142 9.98 3.74 6.94
C TYR A 142 11.49 3.47 6.96
N ALA A 143 11.97 2.81 8.02
CA ALA A 143 13.38 2.56 8.23
C ALA A 143 13.98 1.66 7.13
N TYR A 144 13.22 0.66 6.65
CA TYR A 144 13.62 -0.16 5.52
C TYR A 144 13.89 0.66 4.26
N TYR A 145 12.98 1.55 3.88
CA TYR A 145 13.16 2.38 2.68
C TYR A 145 14.29 3.39 2.84
N ILE A 146 14.53 3.92 4.04
CA ILE A 146 15.70 4.75 4.33
C ILE A 146 16.98 3.93 4.15
N ASP A 147 17.07 2.73 4.72
CA ASP A 147 18.25 1.88 4.56
C ASP A 147 18.46 1.46 3.11
N ASN A 148 17.39 1.17 2.38
CA ASN A 148 17.46 0.84 0.96
C ASN A 148 17.96 2.02 0.11
N SER A 149 17.48 3.23 0.37
CA SER A 149 17.87 4.45 -0.35
C SER A 149 19.34 4.82 -0.14
N PHE A 150 19.92 4.46 1.00
CA PHE A 150 21.31 4.73 1.36
C PHE A 150 22.19 3.47 1.35
N SER A 151 21.76 2.40 0.71
CA SER A 151 22.50 1.12 0.66
C SER A 151 23.87 1.22 -0.03
N TRP A 152 24.10 2.26 -0.83
CA TRP A 152 25.37 2.56 -1.51
C TRP A 152 26.41 3.26 -0.61
N VAL A 153 26.00 3.73 0.59
CA VAL A 153 26.92 4.44 1.51
C VAL A 153 27.84 3.43 2.19
N PRO A 154 29.15 3.55 2.04
CA PRO A 154 30.11 2.64 2.67
C PRO A 154 30.00 2.69 4.20
N PHE A 155 30.20 1.56 4.86
CA PHE A 155 30.23 1.41 6.33
C PHE A 155 28.92 1.71 7.05
N LYS A 156 27.81 1.95 6.32
CA LYS A 156 26.49 2.08 6.92
C LYS A 156 25.98 0.69 7.34
N SER A 157 25.48 0.58 8.57
CA SER A 157 24.80 -0.64 9.02
C SER A 157 23.54 -0.88 8.19
N ASP A 158 23.32 -2.12 7.75
CA ASP A 158 22.14 -2.56 7.01
C ASP A 158 21.21 -3.37 7.90
N HIS A 159 20.08 -2.81 8.28
CA HIS A 159 19.08 -3.44 9.13
C HIS A 159 17.86 -3.95 8.36
N ARG A 160 17.89 -3.92 7.02
CA ARG A 160 16.74 -4.31 6.19
C ARG A 160 16.21 -5.70 6.51
N LYS A 161 17.10 -6.66 6.77
CA LYS A 161 16.69 -8.03 7.15
C LYS A 161 15.92 -8.07 8.48
N GLU A 162 16.31 -7.24 9.44
CA GLU A 162 15.59 -7.11 10.71
C GLU A 162 14.19 -6.54 10.47
N TYR A 163 14.08 -5.48 9.69
CA TYR A 163 12.79 -4.84 9.37
C TYR A 163 11.84 -5.79 8.64
N LEU A 164 12.33 -6.59 7.69
CA LEU A 164 11.54 -7.64 7.04
C LEU A 164 11.01 -8.65 8.07
N GLY A 165 11.82 -9.05 9.05
CA GLY A 165 11.39 -9.96 10.13
C GLY A 165 10.30 -9.34 11.02
N VAL A 166 10.44 -8.07 11.38
CA VAL A 166 9.43 -7.33 12.15
C VAL A 166 8.11 -7.28 11.39
N LEU A 167 8.14 -6.94 10.10
CA LEU A 167 6.94 -6.86 9.27
C LEU A 167 6.29 -8.21 9.02
N ASP A 168 7.08 -9.27 8.81
CA ASP A 168 6.55 -10.62 8.65
C ASP A 168 5.81 -11.08 9.91
N SER A 169 6.39 -10.85 11.10
CA SER A 169 5.75 -11.12 12.37
C SER A 169 4.47 -10.30 12.56
N ALA A 170 4.52 -8.99 12.33
CA ALA A 170 3.37 -8.11 12.48
C ALA A 170 2.24 -8.47 11.52
N SER A 171 2.54 -8.80 10.26
CA SER A 171 1.54 -9.22 9.26
C SER A 171 0.84 -10.55 9.56
N LYS A 172 1.45 -11.39 10.41
CA LYS A 172 0.85 -12.63 10.91
C LYS A 172 -0.04 -12.38 12.13
N ASN A 173 0.42 -11.56 13.06
CA ASN A 173 -0.10 -11.45 14.41
C ASN A 173 -1.07 -10.28 14.60
N SER A 174 -0.91 -9.16 13.87
CA SER A 174 -1.88 -8.07 13.95
C SER A 174 -3.21 -8.45 13.34
N ARG A 175 -4.30 -8.25 14.07
CA ARG A 175 -5.66 -8.52 13.57
C ARG A 175 -6.21 -7.32 12.78
N ARG A 176 -5.83 -6.10 13.18
CA ARG A 176 -6.34 -4.85 12.61
C ARG A 176 -5.47 -4.29 11.48
N PHE A 177 -4.14 -4.45 11.53
CA PHE A 177 -3.23 -3.82 10.58
C PHE A 177 -2.45 -4.80 9.68
N TRP A 178 -2.78 -6.10 9.72
CA TRP A 178 -2.08 -7.09 8.93
C TRP A 178 -1.95 -6.74 7.44
N PRO A 179 -2.95 -6.11 6.77
CA PRO A 179 -2.80 -5.75 5.36
C PRO A 179 -1.77 -4.64 5.16
N LEU A 180 -1.75 -3.66 6.09
CA LEU A 180 -0.81 -2.53 6.05
C LEU A 180 0.64 -2.96 6.32
N PHE A 181 0.87 -4.13 6.89
CA PHE A 181 2.19 -4.71 7.08
C PHE A 181 2.55 -5.70 5.97
N LEU A 182 1.57 -6.48 5.50
CA LEU A 182 1.81 -7.49 4.47
C LEU A 182 2.09 -6.87 3.09
N THR A 183 1.35 -5.84 2.70
CA THR A 183 1.53 -5.20 1.40
C THR A 183 2.92 -4.60 1.21
N PRO A 184 3.45 -3.73 2.11
CA PRO A 184 4.82 -3.24 1.97
C PRO A 184 5.86 -4.35 2.07
N LEU A 185 5.65 -5.37 2.91
CA LEU A 185 6.57 -6.52 3.00
C LEU A 185 6.73 -7.22 1.65
N VAL A 186 5.63 -7.41 0.90
CA VAL A 186 5.70 -7.99 -0.45
C VAL A 186 6.53 -7.12 -1.39
N TRP A 187 6.30 -5.81 -1.40
CA TRP A 187 7.03 -4.88 -2.25
C TRP A 187 8.53 -4.80 -1.88
N MET A 188 8.88 -4.90 -0.60
CA MET A 188 10.28 -4.98 -0.18
C MET A 188 10.98 -6.24 -0.70
N HIS A 189 10.29 -7.39 -0.75
CA HIS A 189 10.82 -8.59 -1.42
C HIS A 189 10.92 -8.39 -2.94
N TYR A 190 9.96 -7.69 -3.56
CA TYR A 190 10.04 -7.33 -4.97
C TYR A 190 11.28 -6.47 -5.27
N ASP A 191 11.54 -5.44 -4.47
CA ASP A 191 12.70 -4.55 -4.63
C ASP A 191 14.03 -5.30 -4.47
N ASN A 192 14.05 -6.33 -3.62
CA ASN A 192 15.19 -7.24 -3.46
C ASN A 192 15.25 -8.35 -4.53
N SER A 193 14.38 -8.33 -5.54
CA SER A 193 14.26 -9.36 -6.57
C SER A 193 13.93 -10.77 -6.05
N ASP A 194 13.41 -10.87 -4.81
CA ASP A 194 12.95 -12.12 -4.21
C ASP A 194 11.47 -12.36 -4.54
N PHE A 195 11.22 -12.54 -5.85
CA PHE A 195 9.85 -12.68 -6.37
C PHE A 195 9.16 -13.96 -5.91
N ALA A 196 9.91 -15.00 -5.58
CA ALA A 196 9.36 -16.24 -5.06
C ALA A 196 8.76 -16.05 -3.66
N MET A 197 9.45 -15.33 -2.77
CA MET A 197 8.90 -14.97 -1.47
C MET A 197 7.76 -13.97 -1.62
N GLY A 198 7.89 -12.98 -2.51
CA GLY A 198 6.80 -12.04 -2.82
C GLY A 198 5.52 -12.77 -3.25
N LEU A 199 5.63 -13.80 -4.11
CA LEU A 199 4.49 -14.63 -4.53
C LEU A 199 3.86 -15.36 -3.34
N LYS A 200 4.67 -16.01 -2.49
CA LYS A 200 4.18 -16.70 -1.29
C LYS A 200 3.44 -15.76 -0.33
N LEU A 201 3.94 -14.53 -0.17
CA LEU A 201 3.32 -13.52 0.68
C LEU A 201 2.00 -13.02 0.08
N ALA A 202 1.92 -12.80 -1.24
CA ALA A 202 0.69 -12.45 -1.93
C ALA A 202 -0.38 -13.55 -1.78
N GLU A 203 0.01 -14.81 -1.89
CA GLU A 203 -0.88 -15.96 -1.66
C GLU A 203 -1.35 -16.04 -0.21
N ARG A 204 -0.50 -15.68 0.76
CA ARG A 204 -0.92 -15.53 2.16
C ARG A 204 -1.98 -14.44 2.34
N GLY A 205 -1.84 -13.32 1.63
CA GLY A 205 -2.85 -12.26 1.60
C GLY A 205 -4.18 -12.76 1.04
N LEU A 206 -4.14 -13.50 -0.07
CA LEU A 206 -5.33 -14.10 -0.69
C LEU A 206 -5.98 -15.18 0.18
N ALA A 207 -5.22 -15.90 0.99
CA ALA A 207 -5.78 -16.85 1.96
C ALA A 207 -6.59 -16.15 3.07
N LYS A 208 -6.19 -14.91 3.47
CA LYS A 208 -6.92 -14.09 4.44
C LYS A 208 -8.06 -13.27 3.82
N ALA A 209 -7.89 -12.82 2.58
CA ALA A 209 -8.85 -12.00 1.84
C ALA A 209 -8.99 -12.56 0.39
N PRO A 210 -9.78 -13.61 0.19
CA PRO A 210 -9.97 -14.23 -1.12
C PRO A 210 -10.45 -13.21 -2.17
N ASN A 211 -9.85 -13.29 -3.36
CA ASN A 211 -10.16 -12.40 -4.50
C ASN A 211 -9.92 -10.90 -4.26
N HIS A 212 -9.17 -10.53 -3.22
CA HIS A 212 -8.87 -9.10 -2.98
C HIS A 212 -7.99 -8.55 -4.12
N PRO A 213 -8.43 -7.48 -4.83
CA PRO A 213 -7.81 -7.04 -6.07
C PRO A 213 -6.34 -6.65 -5.92
N VAL A 214 -5.98 -6.00 -4.81
CA VAL A 214 -4.59 -5.62 -4.53
C VAL A 214 -3.69 -6.86 -4.43
N PHE A 215 -4.09 -7.91 -3.71
CA PHE A 215 -3.29 -9.13 -3.63
C PHE A 215 -3.30 -9.96 -4.92
N LEU A 216 -4.38 -9.91 -5.71
CA LEU A 216 -4.39 -10.49 -7.06
C LEU A 216 -3.41 -9.78 -7.98
N GLN A 217 -3.40 -8.45 -7.98
CA GLN A 217 -2.44 -7.65 -8.76
C GLN A 217 -1.00 -7.97 -8.35
N ILE A 218 -0.70 -7.92 -7.05
CA ILE A 218 0.64 -8.26 -6.53
C ILE A 218 1.04 -9.68 -6.95
N LYS A 219 0.14 -10.66 -6.86
CA LYS A 219 0.40 -12.03 -7.32
C LYS A 219 0.75 -12.05 -8.80
N ALA A 220 0.01 -11.34 -9.64
CA ALA A 220 0.26 -11.27 -11.07
C ALA A 220 1.62 -10.61 -11.39
N ASP A 221 1.99 -9.55 -10.66
CA ASP A 221 3.30 -8.91 -10.79
C ASP A 221 4.46 -9.86 -10.42
N MET A 222 4.32 -10.63 -9.34
CA MET A 222 5.32 -11.63 -8.96
C MET A 222 5.43 -12.74 -10.02
N LEU A 223 4.30 -13.25 -10.53
CA LEU A 223 4.28 -14.24 -11.60
C LEU A 223 4.93 -13.73 -12.88
N TYR A 224 4.67 -12.48 -13.26
CA TYR A 224 5.32 -11.83 -14.39
C TYR A 224 6.84 -11.78 -14.21
N ARG A 225 7.33 -11.35 -13.05
CA ARG A 225 8.77 -11.30 -12.73
C ARG A 225 9.42 -12.69 -12.72
N LEU A 226 8.67 -13.72 -12.37
CA LEU A 226 9.08 -15.12 -12.45
C LEU A 226 8.94 -15.71 -13.87
N LYS A 227 8.60 -14.89 -14.88
CA LYS A 227 8.36 -15.27 -16.27
C LYS A 227 7.23 -16.28 -16.46
N ARG A 228 6.32 -16.39 -15.49
CA ARG A 228 5.10 -17.20 -15.55
C ARG A 228 3.99 -16.41 -16.24
N TYR A 229 4.28 -15.96 -17.47
CA TYR A 229 3.47 -14.98 -18.21
C TYR A 229 2.01 -15.39 -18.39
N GLY A 230 1.74 -16.65 -18.76
CA GLY A 230 0.37 -17.12 -18.95
C GLY A 230 -0.48 -17.12 -17.68
N GLU A 231 0.12 -17.28 -16.50
CA GLU A 231 -0.60 -17.19 -15.22
C GLU A 231 -0.83 -15.73 -14.83
N ALA A 232 0.16 -14.86 -15.04
CA ALA A 232 0.03 -13.43 -14.81
C ALA A 232 -1.06 -12.83 -15.73
N ALA A 233 -1.06 -13.16 -17.03
CA ALA A 233 -2.06 -12.70 -17.99
C ALA A 233 -3.46 -13.05 -17.57
N ARG A 234 -3.71 -14.31 -17.19
CA ARG A 234 -5.05 -14.76 -16.74
C ARG A 234 -5.57 -13.96 -15.55
N ILE A 235 -4.70 -13.61 -14.59
CA ILE A 235 -5.11 -12.80 -13.44
C ILE A 235 -5.46 -11.38 -13.91
N TYR A 236 -4.64 -10.76 -14.75
CA TYR A 236 -4.91 -9.40 -15.25
C TYR A 236 -6.13 -9.34 -16.17
N GLU A 237 -6.39 -10.37 -16.98
CA GLU A 237 -7.61 -10.48 -17.78
C GLU A 237 -8.86 -10.53 -16.90
N ALA A 238 -8.84 -11.38 -15.86
CA ALA A 238 -9.92 -11.48 -14.90
C ALA A 238 -10.10 -10.13 -14.14
N SER A 239 -9.02 -9.47 -13.76
CA SER A 239 -9.04 -8.16 -13.10
C SER A 239 -9.62 -7.09 -14.01
N ALA A 240 -9.22 -7.04 -15.28
CA ALA A 240 -9.78 -6.09 -16.26
C ALA A 240 -11.29 -6.29 -16.45
N ALA A 241 -11.74 -7.55 -16.54
CA ALA A 241 -13.17 -7.86 -16.66
C ALA A 241 -13.95 -7.46 -15.39
N ASP A 242 -13.40 -7.71 -14.20
CA ASP A 242 -14.01 -7.34 -12.93
C ASP A 242 -14.09 -5.80 -12.77
N TYR A 243 -13.01 -5.08 -13.05
CA TYR A 243 -13.03 -3.61 -13.02
C TYR A 243 -13.99 -3.02 -14.02
N MET A 244 -14.04 -3.55 -15.26
CA MET A 244 -15.00 -3.09 -16.25
C MET A 244 -16.44 -3.22 -15.74
N LYS A 245 -16.76 -4.30 -15.03
CA LYS A 245 -18.08 -4.55 -14.43
C LYS A 245 -18.37 -3.63 -13.25
N ARG A 246 -17.40 -3.41 -12.35
CA ARG A 246 -17.58 -2.66 -11.09
C ARG A 246 -17.48 -1.15 -11.27
N THR A 247 -16.57 -0.69 -12.12
CA THR A 247 -16.18 0.72 -12.22
C THR A 247 -16.07 1.24 -13.65
N GLY A 248 -16.30 0.39 -14.65
CA GLY A 248 -16.07 0.74 -16.05
C GLY A 248 -14.57 0.94 -16.35
N LYS A 249 -14.28 1.87 -17.24
CA LYS A 249 -12.92 2.19 -17.70
C LYS A 249 -12.15 3.06 -16.67
N SER A 250 -12.02 2.55 -15.46
CA SER A 250 -11.33 3.21 -14.35
C SER A 250 -9.80 3.13 -14.48
N ILE A 251 -9.08 3.83 -13.60
CA ILE A 251 -7.61 3.76 -13.48
C ILE A 251 -7.15 2.30 -13.38
N ARG A 252 -7.79 1.50 -12.52
CA ARG A 252 -7.39 0.09 -12.30
C ARG A 252 -7.66 -0.81 -13.51
N TYR A 253 -8.74 -0.53 -14.26
CA TYR A 253 -8.96 -1.17 -15.55
C TYR A 253 -7.80 -0.90 -16.50
N TRP A 254 -7.40 0.35 -16.67
CA TRP A 254 -6.32 0.72 -17.56
C TRP A 254 -4.94 0.19 -17.10
N CYS A 255 -4.68 0.17 -15.80
CA CYS A 255 -3.49 -0.50 -15.27
C CYS A 255 -3.45 -1.98 -15.65
N SER A 256 -4.59 -2.67 -15.62
CA SER A 256 -4.68 -4.08 -16.06
C SER A 256 -4.42 -4.22 -17.56
N VAL A 257 -4.97 -3.32 -18.39
CA VAL A 257 -4.73 -3.30 -19.84
C VAL A 257 -3.23 -3.09 -20.16
N LEU A 258 -2.60 -2.11 -19.54
CA LEU A 258 -1.18 -1.81 -19.73
C LEU A 258 -0.28 -3.02 -19.34
N ASN A 259 -0.59 -3.67 -18.23
CA ASN A 259 0.14 -4.86 -17.82
C ASN A 259 -0.07 -6.03 -18.80
N LEU A 260 -1.26 -6.20 -19.37
CA LEU A 260 -1.51 -7.22 -20.39
C LEU A 260 -0.73 -6.97 -21.67
N VAL A 261 -0.64 -5.71 -22.13
CA VAL A 261 0.24 -5.34 -23.26
C VAL A 261 1.68 -5.77 -22.99
N ARG A 262 2.21 -5.42 -21.81
CA ARG A 262 3.57 -5.79 -21.39
C ARG A 262 3.79 -7.29 -21.32
N ILE A 263 2.88 -8.00 -20.65
CA ILE A 263 3.00 -9.44 -20.40
C ILE A 263 2.97 -10.23 -21.71
N TYR A 264 2.02 -9.92 -22.61
CA TYR A 264 1.92 -10.64 -23.88
C TYR A 264 3.08 -10.34 -24.81
N HIS A 265 3.57 -9.09 -24.85
CA HIS A 265 4.78 -8.76 -25.58
C HIS A 265 6.00 -9.57 -25.07
N ASP A 266 6.23 -9.61 -23.76
CA ASP A 266 7.35 -10.35 -23.15
C ASP A 266 7.21 -11.88 -23.29
N ALA A 267 5.98 -12.37 -23.47
CA ALA A 267 5.70 -13.76 -23.76
C ALA A 267 5.92 -14.13 -25.25
N GLY A 268 6.18 -13.14 -26.11
CA GLY A 268 6.29 -13.32 -27.57
C GLY A 268 4.94 -13.51 -28.27
N ASP A 269 3.82 -13.16 -27.61
CA ASP A 269 2.47 -13.18 -28.20
C ASP A 269 2.07 -11.78 -28.66
N ASP A 270 2.71 -11.33 -29.76
CA ASP A 270 2.47 -10.00 -30.33
C ASP A 270 1.03 -9.81 -30.79
N LYS A 271 0.32 -10.90 -31.15
CA LYS A 271 -1.09 -10.84 -31.55
C LYS A 271 -1.95 -10.42 -30.35
N SER A 272 -1.81 -11.08 -29.23
CA SER A 272 -2.56 -10.72 -27.99
C SER A 272 -2.13 -9.37 -27.46
N ALA A 273 -0.85 -9.04 -27.49
CA ALA A 273 -0.35 -7.71 -27.14
C ALA A 273 -1.01 -6.61 -27.99
N GLY A 274 -1.12 -6.82 -29.30
CA GLY A 274 -1.79 -5.89 -30.24
C GLY A 274 -3.27 -5.69 -29.91
N VAL A 275 -3.98 -6.76 -29.56
CA VAL A 275 -5.40 -6.66 -29.16
C VAL A 275 -5.61 -5.79 -27.92
N TRP A 276 -4.71 -5.93 -26.92
CA TRP A 276 -4.79 -5.10 -25.71
C TRP A 276 -4.29 -3.68 -25.94
N ARG A 277 -3.25 -3.49 -26.77
CA ARG A 277 -2.72 -2.18 -27.18
C ARG A 277 -3.77 -1.35 -27.92
N GLU A 278 -4.58 -1.96 -28.79
CA GLU A 278 -5.64 -1.25 -29.53
C GLU A 278 -6.64 -0.56 -28.60
N LYS A 279 -6.88 -1.12 -27.40
CA LYS A 279 -7.75 -0.50 -26.39
C LYS A 279 -7.20 0.83 -25.87
N LEU A 280 -5.88 1.07 -25.91
CA LEU A 280 -5.25 2.32 -25.45
C LEU A 280 -5.57 3.54 -26.35
N LYS A 281 -6.15 3.31 -27.54
CA LYS A 281 -6.65 4.39 -28.41
C LYS A 281 -7.96 5.00 -27.92
N ASP A 282 -8.56 4.45 -26.86
CA ASP A 282 -9.80 4.94 -26.28
C ASP A 282 -9.59 6.31 -25.61
N PRO A 283 -10.39 7.34 -25.89
CA PRO A 283 -10.29 8.65 -25.24
C PRO A 283 -10.37 8.59 -23.70
N ALA A 284 -11.06 7.59 -23.13
CA ALA A 284 -11.13 7.41 -21.68
C ALA A 284 -9.78 7.03 -21.08
N TYR A 285 -8.90 6.38 -21.82
CA TYR A 285 -7.53 6.13 -21.40
C TYR A 285 -6.73 7.44 -21.33
N GLU A 286 -6.78 8.25 -22.37
CA GLU A 286 -6.02 9.51 -22.43
C GLU A 286 -6.43 10.46 -21.29
N ALA A 287 -7.72 10.51 -20.95
CA ALA A 287 -8.23 11.32 -19.82
C ALA A 287 -7.67 10.89 -18.45
N LEU A 288 -7.23 9.63 -18.32
CA LEU A 288 -6.70 9.07 -17.06
C LEU A 288 -5.19 8.78 -17.10
N ARG A 289 -4.53 9.05 -18.22
CA ARG A 289 -3.12 8.68 -18.46
C ARG A 289 -2.17 9.19 -17.38
N SER A 290 -2.37 10.41 -16.89
CA SER A 290 -1.55 11.03 -15.85
C SER A 290 -1.63 10.32 -14.49
N TRP A 291 -2.63 9.46 -14.29
CA TRP A 291 -2.81 8.65 -13.09
C TRP A 291 -2.19 7.24 -13.21
N MET A 292 -1.65 6.90 -14.38
CA MET A 292 -1.00 5.60 -14.57
C MET A 292 0.34 5.57 -13.83
N PRO A 293 0.75 4.39 -13.29
CA PRO A 293 2.04 4.27 -12.62
C PRO A 293 3.21 4.68 -13.53
N GLY A 294 3.98 5.68 -13.12
CA GLY A 294 5.06 6.24 -13.94
C GLY A 294 6.08 5.17 -14.37
N SER A 295 6.47 4.28 -13.48
CA SER A 295 7.40 3.18 -13.79
C SER A 295 6.88 2.22 -14.87
N LEU A 296 5.57 1.95 -14.88
CA LEU A 296 4.94 1.13 -15.93
C LEU A 296 4.90 1.87 -17.25
N MET A 297 4.56 3.17 -17.23
CA MET A 297 4.53 4.00 -18.42
C MET A 297 5.93 4.16 -19.03
N ASP A 298 6.95 4.37 -18.22
CA ASP A 298 8.34 4.46 -18.65
C ASP A 298 8.83 3.14 -19.27
N ASP A 299 8.48 2.00 -18.66
CA ASP A 299 8.84 0.68 -19.19
C ASP A 299 8.21 0.43 -20.55
N LEU A 300 6.91 0.67 -20.69
CA LEU A 300 6.18 0.51 -21.94
C LEU A 300 6.65 1.50 -23.03
N GLY A 301 6.93 2.75 -22.67
CA GLY A 301 7.44 3.76 -23.58
C GLY A 301 8.83 3.40 -24.15
N LYS A 302 9.74 2.89 -23.30
CA LYS A 302 11.06 2.42 -23.74
C LYS A 302 11.00 1.25 -24.72
N ARG A 303 9.91 0.51 -24.74
CA ARG A 303 9.66 -0.67 -25.61
C ARG A 303 8.79 -0.33 -26.82
N ASP A 304 8.40 0.92 -27.01
CA ASP A 304 7.46 1.36 -28.06
C ASP A 304 6.10 0.63 -28.03
N LEU A 305 5.56 0.42 -26.82
CA LEU A 305 4.32 -0.32 -26.58
C LEU A 305 3.11 0.58 -26.22
N LEU A 306 3.30 1.89 -26.16
CA LEU A 306 2.23 2.88 -25.89
C LEU A 306 1.58 3.40 -27.16
#